data_976d2caa47af84718b5af8e42fc231d6
#
_entry.id   976d2caa47af84718b5af8e42fc231d6
#
_cell.length_a   1.000
_cell.length_b   1.000
_cell.length_c   1.000
_cell.angle_alpha   90.00
_cell.angle_beta   90.00
_cell.angle_gamma   90.00
#
_symmetry.space_group_name_H-M   'P 1'
#
loop_
_entity.id
_entity.type
_entity.pdbx_description
1 polymer ?
#
loop_
_entity_poly.entity_id
_entity_poly.type
_entity_poly.pdbx_seq_one_letter_code
_entity_poly.pdbx_strand_id
1 'polypeptide(L)'
;MEPGPSIAELFAHIHYVRLLFVFEDAPECARLVPDNEWSAEPDSDRMAQLLNESASAVRDAVKSRIASGQGMNMHYDHPILMLQQMIWHEGYHHGQIKLVLKMGGRAISDEEAGPLTWGVWMRKTGSEPRV
;
A
#
# COMPACT_ATOMS: atom_id res chain seq x y z
N MET A 1 -1.63 17.11 24.08
CA MET A 1 -1.19 16.32 22.92
C MET A 1 -2.44 15.80 22.23
N GLU A 2 -2.66 16.20 20.99
CA GLU A 2 -3.81 15.68 20.24
C GLU A 2 -3.64 14.18 19.97
N PRO A 3 -4.72 13.39 20.01
CA PRO A 3 -4.64 11.99 19.66
C PRO A 3 -4.21 11.84 18.19
N GLY A 4 -3.34 10.88 17.90
CA GLY A 4 -2.96 10.53 16.53
C GLY A 4 -4.12 9.91 15.75
N PRO A 5 -3.92 9.66 14.44
CA PRO A 5 -4.95 9.07 13.60
C PRO A 5 -5.35 7.67 14.09
N SER A 6 -6.63 7.34 13.91
CA SER A 6 -7.15 5.99 14.13
C SER A 6 -6.63 5.00 13.08
N ILE A 7 -6.77 3.70 13.34
CA ILE A 7 -6.40 2.66 12.36
C ILE A 7 -7.18 2.82 11.05
N ALA A 8 -8.46 3.15 11.11
CA ALA A 8 -9.28 3.38 9.93
C ALA A 8 -8.82 4.59 9.12
N GLU A 9 -8.41 5.67 9.79
CA GLU A 9 -7.81 6.84 9.13
C GLU A 9 -6.45 6.52 8.51
N LEU A 10 -5.63 5.69 9.15
CA LEU A 10 -4.36 5.23 8.56
C LEU A 10 -4.57 4.42 7.28
N PHE A 11 -5.57 3.55 7.22
CA PHE A 11 -5.92 2.84 6.00
C PHE A 11 -6.45 3.78 4.90
N ALA A 12 -7.28 4.75 5.27
CA ALA A 12 -7.76 5.77 4.33
C ALA A 12 -6.60 6.59 3.76
N HIS A 13 -5.65 6.99 4.60
CA HIS A 13 -4.43 7.69 4.19
C HIS A 13 -3.58 6.85 3.22
N ILE A 14 -3.36 5.57 3.47
CA ILE A 14 -2.63 4.69 2.56
C ILE A 14 -3.33 4.63 1.19
N HIS A 15 -4.65 4.45 1.19
CA HIS A 15 -5.44 4.43 -0.03
C HIS A 15 -5.32 5.75 -0.81
N TYR A 16 -5.48 6.87 -0.13
CA TYR A 16 -5.37 8.21 -0.71
C TYR A 16 -4.00 8.46 -1.34
N VAL A 17 -2.92 8.20 -0.61
CA VAL A 17 -1.54 8.43 -1.08
C VAL A 17 -1.24 7.63 -2.34
N ARG A 18 -1.64 6.36 -2.40
CA ARG A 18 -1.48 5.53 -3.60
C ARG A 18 -2.15 6.17 -4.82
N LEU A 19 -3.40 6.59 -4.68
CA LEU A 19 -4.17 7.17 -5.77
C LEU A 19 -3.65 8.54 -6.20
N LEU A 20 -3.26 9.38 -5.23
CA LEU A 20 -2.70 10.70 -5.50
C LEU A 20 -1.42 10.59 -6.34
N PHE A 21 -0.47 9.77 -5.93
CA PHE A 21 0.78 9.61 -6.67
C PHE A 21 0.58 8.95 -8.05
N VAL A 22 -0.37 8.03 -8.19
CA VAL A 22 -0.73 7.53 -9.52
C VAL A 22 -1.31 8.63 -10.40
N PHE A 23 -2.19 9.47 -9.85
CA PHE A 23 -2.78 10.59 -10.59
C PHE A 23 -1.71 11.58 -11.07
N GLU A 24 -0.72 11.89 -10.24
CA GLU A 24 0.34 12.85 -10.56
C GLU A 24 1.42 12.26 -11.47
N ASP A 25 1.79 11.00 -11.30
CA ASP A 25 2.95 10.39 -11.96
C ASP A 25 2.63 9.49 -13.16
N ALA A 26 1.43 8.94 -13.21
CA ALA A 26 0.95 8.09 -14.30
C ALA A 26 -0.56 8.28 -14.51
N PRO A 27 -1.01 9.44 -14.95
CA PRO A 27 -2.44 9.81 -15.04
C PRO A 27 -3.24 8.88 -15.94
N GLU A 28 -2.62 8.19 -16.87
CA GLU A 28 -3.26 7.16 -17.70
C GLU A 28 -3.78 5.95 -16.90
N CYS A 29 -3.24 5.73 -15.70
CA CYS A 29 -3.66 4.69 -14.77
C CYS A 29 -4.47 5.24 -13.59
N ALA A 30 -4.77 6.56 -13.61
CA ALA A 30 -5.44 7.23 -12.51
C ALA A 30 -6.84 6.66 -12.24
N ARG A 31 -7.20 6.67 -10.97
CA ARG A 31 -8.54 6.39 -10.47
C ARG A 31 -9.02 7.59 -9.67
N LEU A 32 -10.27 7.58 -9.23
CA LEU A 32 -10.82 8.67 -8.44
C LEU A 32 -10.08 8.81 -7.12
N VAL A 33 -9.40 9.95 -6.93
CA VAL A 33 -8.78 10.30 -5.65
C VAL A 33 -9.85 10.83 -4.71
N PRO A 34 -9.96 10.33 -3.47
CA PRO A 34 -10.89 10.87 -2.48
C PRO A 34 -10.62 12.36 -2.19
N ASP A 35 -11.66 13.11 -1.85
CA ASP A 35 -11.54 14.53 -1.50
C ASP A 35 -10.81 14.78 -0.17
N ASN A 36 -10.78 13.77 0.71
CA ASN A 36 -10.18 13.86 2.03
C ASN A 36 -9.25 12.67 2.29
N GLU A 37 -8.01 12.99 2.61
CA GLU A 37 -6.94 12.03 2.91
C GLU A 37 -7.22 11.14 4.12
N TRP A 38 -7.89 11.67 5.13
CA TRP A 38 -8.12 11.01 6.42
C TRP A 38 -9.57 10.56 6.64
N SER A 39 -10.33 10.43 5.57
CA SER A 39 -11.73 10.03 5.64
C SER A 39 -11.86 8.52 5.90
N ALA A 40 -12.00 8.17 7.18
CA ALA A 40 -12.14 6.78 7.61
C ALA A 40 -13.36 6.10 6.99
N GLU A 41 -13.16 4.90 6.44
CA GLU A 41 -14.24 4.01 6.02
C GLU A 41 -14.55 3.05 7.18
N PRO A 42 -15.77 3.11 7.77
CA PRO A 42 -16.11 2.26 8.91
C PRO A 42 -16.37 0.79 8.53
N ASP A 43 -16.70 0.52 7.27
CA ASP A 43 -16.90 -0.84 6.77
C ASP A 43 -15.54 -1.43 6.37
N SER A 44 -15.09 -2.45 7.11
CA SER A 44 -13.80 -3.11 6.87
C SER A 44 -13.72 -3.81 5.53
N ASP A 45 -14.80 -4.40 5.04
CA ASP A 45 -14.84 -5.06 3.73
C ASP A 45 -14.74 -4.03 2.61
N ARG A 46 -15.43 -2.91 2.77
CA ARG A 46 -15.32 -1.78 1.84
C ARG A 46 -13.91 -1.19 1.83
N MET A 47 -13.30 -1.01 3.00
CA MET A 47 -11.93 -0.53 3.09
C MET A 47 -10.94 -1.50 2.42
N ALA A 48 -11.11 -2.81 2.61
CA ALA A 48 -10.29 -3.82 1.93
C ALA A 48 -10.42 -3.72 0.39
N GLN A 49 -11.62 -3.50 -0.13
CA GLN A 49 -11.84 -3.27 -1.56
C GLN A 49 -11.12 -2.02 -2.06
N LEU A 50 -11.24 -0.89 -1.33
CA LEU A 50 -10.56 0.36 -1.67
C LEU A 50 -9.05 0.21 -1.70
N LEU A 51 -8.48 -0.48 -0.72
CA LEU A 51 -7.05 -0.78 -0.68
C LEU A 51 -6.60 -1.66 -1.86
N ASN A 52 -7.40 -2.65 -2.27
CA ASN A 52 -7.12 -3.46 -3.45
C ASN A 52 -7.21 -2.64 -4.76
N GLU A 53 -8.17 -1.75 -4.86
CA GLU A 53 -8.31 -0.84 -6.01
C GLU A 53 -7.08 0.07 -6.15
N SER A 54 -6.64 0.70 -5.06
CA SER A 54 -5.47 1.58 -5.09
C SER A 54 -4.16 0.82 -5.30
N ALA A 55 -4.01 -0.37 -4.73
CA ALA A 55 -2.86 -1.23 -5.00
C ALA A 55 -2.79 -1.64 -6.48
N SER A 56 -3.93 -1.94 -7.09
CA SER A 56 -4.02 -2.24 -8.51
C SER A 56 -3.63 -1.06 -9.38
N ALA A 57 -4.04 0.15 -9.02
CA ALA A 57 -3.65 1.38 -9.73
C ALA A 57 -2.13 1.60 -9.70
N VAL A 58 -1.49 1.43 -8.54
CA VAL A 58 -0.02 1.51 -8.40
C VAL A 58 0.67 0.44 -9.26
N ARG A 59 0.21 -0.81 -9.19
CA ARG A 59 0.75 -1.91 -10.01
C ARG A 59 0.66 -1.59 -11.49
N ASP A 60 -0.49 -1.15 -11.96
CA ASP A 60 -0.74 -0.88 -13.37
C ASP A 60 0.13 0.31 -13.85
N ALA A 61 0.27 1.35 -13.05
CA ALA A 61 1.15 2.48 -13.32
C ALA A 61 2.62 2.04 -13.49
N VAL A 62 3.14 1.29 -12.51
CA VAL A 62 4.53 0.81 -12.53
C VAL A 62 4.76 -0.13 -13.73
N LYS A 63 3.87 -1.09 -13.96
CA LYS A 63 4.00 -2.03 -15.09
C LYS A 63 3.94 -1.33 -16.45
N SER A 64 3.00 -0.41 -16.62
CA SER A 64 2.85 0.36 -17.86
C SER A 64 4.10 1.18 -18.17
N ARG A 65 4.64 1.88 -17.18
CA ARG A 65 5.83 2.72 -17.36
C ARG A 65 7.10 1.91 -17.58
N ILE A 66 7.26 0.77 -16.92
CA ILE A 66 8.36 -0.16 -17.21
C ILE A 66 8.26 -0.68 -18.65
N ALA A 67 7.08 -1.11 -19.08
CA ALA A 67 6.87 -1.64 -20.43
C ALA A 67 7.15 -0.60 -21.53
N SER A 68 6.82 0.67 -21.29
CA SER A 68 7.05 1.77 -22.23
C SER A 68 8.45 2.39 -22.15
N GLY A 69 9.26 2.02 -21.14
CA GLY A 69 10.57 2.63 -20.92
C GLY A 69 10.51 4.07 -20.44
N GLN A 70 9.38 4.52 -19.93
CA GLN A 70 9.16 5.89 -19.47
C GLN A 70 9.39 6.01 -17.95
N GLY A 71 9.92 7.16 -17.51
CA GLY A 71 9.91 7.57 -16.11
C GLY A 71 8.52 7.98 -15.64
N MET A 72 8.39 8.37 -14.39
CA MET A 72 7.18 8.97 -13.86
C MET A 72 7.11 10.46 -14.20
N ASN A 73 5.91 11.06 -14.16
CA ASN A 73 5.75 12.44 -14.65
C ASN A 73 6.34 13.48 -13.71
N MET A 74 6.24 13.29 -12.39
CA MET A 74 6.57 14.35 -11.44
C MET A 74 7.63 13.98 -10.41
N HIS A 75 7.56 12.79 -9.78
CA HIS A 75 8.32 12.53 -8.56
C HIS A 75 9.48 11.55 -8.73
N TYR A 76 9.46 10.70 -9.77
CA TYR A 76 10.43 9.61 -9.88
C TYR A 76 11.03 9.49 -11.27
N ASP A 77 12.35 9.40 -11.34
CA ASP A 77 13.05 9.15 -12.61
C ASP A 77 12.78 7.75 -13.17
N HIS A 78 12.46 6.78 -12.29
CA HIS A 78 12.18 5.41 -12.69
C HIS A 78 10.98 4.84 -11.92
N PRO A 79 10.10 4.08 -12.58
CA PRO A 79 8.89 3.53 -11.94
C PRO A 79 9.16 2.67 -10.70
N ILE A 80 10.33 1.99 -10.64
CA ILE A 80 10.69 1.19 -9.46
C ILE A 80 10.83 2.02 -8.19
N LEU A 81 11.20 3.31 -8.31
CA LEU A 81 11.34 4.20 -7.16
C LEU A 81 9.98 4.54 -6.56
N MET A 82 8.94 4.68 -7.40
CA MET A 82 7.56 4.81 -6.91
C MET A 82 7.13 3.58 -6.13
N LEU A 83 7.38 2.38 -6.66
CA LEU A 83 7.07 1.14 -5.96
C LEU A 83 7.81 1.04 -4.62
N GLN A 84 9.09 1.38 -4.61
CA GLN A 84 9.91 1.38 -3.40
C GLN A 84 9.37 2.34 -2.34
N GLN A 85 8.97 3.55 -2.74
CA GLN A 85 8.36 4.51 -1.82
C GLN A 85 7.03 4.01 -1.26
N MET A 86 6.17 3.43 -2.10
CA MET A 86 4.89 2.88 -1.63
C MET A 86 5.11 1.77 -0.59
N ILE A 87 6.04 0.85 -0.83
CA ILE A 87 6.39 -0.22 0.12
C ILE A 87 6.91 0.36 1.43
N TRP A 88 7.81 1.34 1.37
CA TRP A 88 8.35 1.99 2.57
C TRP A 88 7.26 2.72 3.36
N HIS A 89 6.43 3.51 2.68
CA HIS A 89 5.32 4.27 3.28
C HIS A 89 4.32 3.35 3.97
N GLU A 90 3.94 2.26 3.33
CA GLU A 90 3.01 1.28 3.90
C GLU A 90 3.64 0.52 5.07
N GLY A 91 4.91 0.16 4.99
CA GLY A 91 5.64 -0.46 6.10
C GLY A 91 5.71 0.44 7.33
N TYR A 92 5.89 1.75 7.12
CA TYR A 92 5.86 2.75 8.17
C TYR A 92 4.50 2.78 8.88
N HIS A 93 3.40 2.86 8.13
CA HIS A 93 2.05 2.88 8.70
C HIS A 93 1.62 1.52 9.25
N HIS A 94 2.07 0.41 8.68
CA HIS A 94 1.85 -0.92 9.23
C HIS A 94 2.46 -1.05 10.64
N GLY A 95 3.66 -0.51 10.85
CA GLY A 95 4.27 -0.46 12.17
C GLY A 95 3.44 0.35 13.18
N GLN A 96 2.89 1.48 12.76
CA GLN A 96 1.98 2.30 13.61
C GLN A 96 0.71 1.53 13.97
N ILE A 97 0.07 0.86 13.00
CA ILE A 97 -1.13 0.05 13.21
C ILE A 97 -0.85 -1.08 14.21
N LYS A 98 0.24 -1.83 14.03
CA LYS A 98 0.65 -2.89 14.97
C LYS A 98 0.87 -2.36 16.39
N LEU A 99 1.47 -1.18 16.51
CA LEU A 99 1.70 -0.54 17.80
C LEU A 99 0.38 -0.15 18.49
N VAL A 100 -0.55 0.47 17.77
CA VAL A 100 -1.87 0.86 18.29
C VAL A 100 -2.64 -0.39 18.75
N LEU A 101 -2.65 -1.45 17.95
CA LEU A 101 -3.27 -2.73 18.33
C LEU A 101 -2.66 -3.32 19.59
N LYS A 102 -1.33 -3.30 19.69
CA LYS A 102 -0.61 -3.79 20.89
C LYS A 102 -0.98 -2.99 22.14
N MET A 103 -1.04 -1.67 22.04
CA MET A 103 -1.44 -0.80 23.15
C MET A 103 -2.89 -1.02 23.56
N GLY A 104 -3.76 -1.38 22.60
CA GLY A 104 -5.16 -1.75 22.85
C GLY A 104 -5.36 -3.20 23.32
N GLY A 105 -4.30 -3.94 23.63
CA GLY A 105 -4.38 -5.32 24.10
C GLY A 105 -4.64 -6.36 22.98
N ARG A 106 -4.44 -6.01 21.71
CA ARG A 106 -4.65 -6.86 20.52
C ARG A 106 -3.38 -6.99 19.68
N ALA A 107 -2.28 -7.33 20.32
CA ALA A 107 -1.03 -7.54 19.60
C ALA A 107 -1.18 -8.65 18.54
N ILE A 108 -0.67 -8.37 17.33
CA ILE A 108 -0.56 -9.35 16.25
C ILE A 108 0.83 -9.98 16.35
N SER A 109 0.89 -11.30 16.48
CA SER A 109 2.14 -12.05 16.52
C SER A 109 2.79 -12.14 15.12
N ASP A 110 4.07 -12.48 15.08
CA ASP A 110 4.77 -12.73 13.83
C ASP A 110 4.27 -14.02 13.14
N GLU A 111 3.77 -14.97 13.90
CA GLU A 111 3.13 -16.18 13.36
C GLU A 111 1.85 -15.87 12.60
N GLU A 112 1.05 -14.90 13.08
CA GLU A 112 -0.15 -14.43 12.41
C GLU A 112 0.17 -13.54 11.21
N ALA A 113 1.09 -12.59 11.36
CA ALA A 113 1.41 -11.61 10.34
C ALA A 113 2.28 -12.19 9.21
N GLY A 114 3.23 -13.07 9.53
CA GLY A 114 4.24 -13.53 8.58
C GLY A 114 3.71 -14.13 7.29
N PRO A 115 2.75 -15.07 7.32
CA PRO A 115 2.18 -15.67 6.11
C PRO A 115 1.48 -14.67 5.18
N LEU A 116 0.98 -13.56 5.73
CA LEU A 116 0.23 -12.53 5.00
C LEU A 116 1.09 -11.33 4.58
N THR A 117 2.34 -11.25 5.07
CA THR A 117 3.26 -10.15 4.83
C THR A 117 4.56 -10.65 4.20
N TRP A 118 5.66 -10.67 4.94
CA TRP A 118 6.96 -11.05 4.38
C TRP A 118 7.02 -12.49 3.85
N GLY A 119 6.26 -13.41 4.42
CA GLY A 119 6.23 -14.81 4.00
C GLY A 119 5.74 -15.02 2.56
N VAL A 120 4.92 -14.09 2.05
CA VAL A 120 4.47 -14.10 0.65
C VAL A 120 5.65 -13.95 -0.31
N TRP A 121 6.64 -13.14 0.05
CA TRP A 121 7.80 -12.82 -0.80
C TRP A 121 8.92 -13.84 -0.70
N MET A 122 8.92 -14.67 0.35
CA MET A 122 9.99 -15.64 0.61
C MET A 122 9.80 -16.97 -0.13
N ARG A 123 8.73 -17.11 -0.91
CA ARG A 123 8.45 -18.33 -1.68
C ARG A 123 9.03 -18.23 -3.08
N LYS A 124 9.92 -19.16 -3.43
CA LYS A 124 10.30 -19.37 -4.82
C LYS A 124 9.14 -20.05 -5.55
N THR A 125 8.48 -19.34 -6.46
CA THR A 125 7.51 -19.93 -7.37
C THR A 125 8.27 -20.62 -8.50
N GLY A 126 8.02 -21.93 -8.74
CA GLY A 126 8.58 -22.68 -9.86
C GLY A 126 9.84 -23.49 -9.57
N SER A 127 10.26 -23.65 -8.33
CA SER A 127 11.21 -24.69 -7.97
C SER A 127 10.44 -25.92 -7.48
N GLU A 128 10.20 -26.88 -8.37
CA GLU A 128 10.06 -28.25 -7.92
C GLU A 128 11.33 -28.60 -7.12
N PRO A 129 11.22 -29.32 -5.99
CA PRO A 129 12.40 -29.82 -5.32
C PRO A 129 13.18 -30.66 -6.35
N ARG A 130 14.39 -30.21 -6.68
CA ARG A 130 15.29 -31.06 -7.45
C ARG A 130 15.61 -32.25 -6.54
N VAL A 131 15.03 -33.38 -6.90
CA VAL A 131 15.37 -34.69 -6.33
C VAL A 131 16.81 -35.00 -6.65
#